data_21075fe1622516457f556c31ab7e3638
#
_entry.id   21075fe1622516457f556c31ab7e3638
#
_cell.length_a   1.000
_cell.length_b   1.000
_cell.length_c   1.000
_cell.angle_alpha   90.00
_cell.angle_beta   90.00
_cell.angle_gamma   90.00
#
_symmetry.space_group_name_H-M   'P 1'
#
loop_
_entity.id
_entity.type
_entity.pdbx_description
1 polymer ?
#
loop_
_entity_poly.entity_id
_entity_poly.type
_entity_poly.pdbx_seq_one_letter_code
_entity_poly.pdbx_strand_id
1 'polypeptide(L)'
;MSYKRVIPCIFIDSGKAVRWYDDRTVISKYVVSLARYYSENGADELLVFDLSESDEDHEEAINLMRKINRVIRIPMVAGGNIKRQEDVKKILYAGAKRAMLNFSKKDSIEMMEAAALRFGKEKIAVSLNDFDSLFK
;
A
#
# COMPACT_ATOMS: atom_id res chain seq x y z
N MET A 1 -13.17 0.74 27.99
CA MET A 1 -13.66 0.09 26.77
C MET A 1 -12.53 -0.01 25.76
N SER A 2 -12.18 -1.22 25.35
CA SER A 2 -11.13 -1.39 24.34
C SER A 2 -11.68 -1.08 22.95
N TYR A 3 -11.00 -0.20 22.24
CA TYR A 3 -11.33 0.14 20.87
C TYR A 3 -10.44 -0.66 19.90
N LYS A 4 -11.08 -1.38 18.98
CA LYS A 4 -10.37 -2.14 17.96
C LYS A 4 -10.53 -1.46 16.61
N ARG A 5 -9.44 -1.31 15.88
CA ARG A 5 -9.43 -0.77 14.54
C ARG A 5 -9.52 -1.89 13.52
N VAL A 6 -10.25 -1.64 12.46
CA VAL A 6 -10.37 -2.58 11.33
C VAL A 6 -9.63 -1.98 10.14
N ILE A 7 -8.57 -2.66 9.70
CA ILE A 7 -7.71 -2.18 8.63
C ILE A 7 -7.58 -3.29 7.58
N PRO A 8 -8.49 -3.35 6.61
CA PRO A 8 -8.40 -4.36 5.55
C PRO A 8 -7.24 -4.07 4.61
N CYS A 9 -6.73 -5.15 3.99
CA CYS A 9 -5.68 -5.07 2.98
C CYS A 9 -6.25 -5.45 1.62
N ILE A 10 -5.86 -4.70 0.60
CA ILE A 10 -6.12 -5.06 -0.80
C ILE A 10 -4.78 -5.30 -1.46
N PHE A 11 -4.58 -6.52 -1.98
CA PHE A 11 -3.40 -6.87 -2.77
C PHE A 11 -3.78 -6.81 -4.25
N ILE A 12 -3.11 -5.98 -5.02
CA ILE A 12 -3.41 -5.77 -6.44
C ILE A 12 -2.40 -6.55 -7.28
N ASP A 13 -2.91 -7.44 -8.11
CA ASP A 13 -2.13 -8.18 -9.10
C ASP A 13 -2.85 -8.10 -10.45
N SER A 14 -2.18 -7.56 -11.46
CA SER A 14 -2.74 -7.42 -12.82
C SER A 14 -4.12 -6.76 -12.83
N GLY A 15 -4.27 -5.70 -12.05
CA GLY A 15 -5.51 -4.92 -11.98
C GLY A 15 -6.64 -5.55 -11.19
N LYS A 16 -6.39 -6.65 -10.48
CA LYS A 16 -7.40 -7.39 -9.71
C LYS A 16 -6.97 -7.51 -8.26
N ALA A 17 -7.94 -7.59 -7.36
CA ALA A 17 -7.67 -7.87 -5.94
C ALA A 17 -7.49 -9.37 -5.77
N VAL A 18 -6.36 -9.76 -5.16
CA VAL A 18 -6.03 -11.15 -4.88
C VAL A 18 -5.97 -11.39 -3.38
N ARG A 19 -5.99 -12.66 -3.00
CA ARG A 19 -6.15 -13.08 -1.61
C ARG A 19 -4.97 -12.70 -0.71
N TRP A 20 -3.74 -12.88 -1.21
CA TRP A 20 -2.53 -12.67 -0.42
C TRP A 20 -1.33 -12.48 -1.35
N TYR A 21 -0.21 -12.03 -0.84
CA TYR A 21 0.97 -11.79 -1.67
C TYR A 21 1.54 -13.11 -2.28
N ASP A 22 1.34 -14.26 -1.64
CA ASP A 22 1.78 -15.56 -2.14
C ASP A 22 0.62 -16.47 -2.54
N ASP A 23 -0.60 -15.96 -2.55
CA ASP A 23 -1.79 -16.64 -3.04
C ASP A 23 -2.55 -15.68 -3.96
N ARG A 24 -2.34 -15.82 -5.25
CA ARG A 24 -2.84 -14.90 -6.27
C ARG A 24 -4.26 -15.24 -6.74
N THR A 25 -5.01 -16.01 -5.94
CA THR A 25 -6.42 -16.27 -6.21
C THR A 25 -7.18 -14.96 -6.21
N VAL A 26 -7.88 -14.67 -7.30
CA VAL A 26 -8.66 -13.44 -7.44
C VAL A 26 -9.87 -13.48 -6.53
N ILE A 27 -10.00 -12.48 -5.65
CA ILE A 27 -11.17 -12.32 -4.79
C ILE A 27 -12.13 -11.28 -5.35
N SER A 28 -11.65 -10.35 -6.16
CA SER A 28 -12.49 -9.37 -6.86
C SER A 28 -11.78 -8.83 -8.09
N LYS A 29 -12.53 -8.72 -9.18
CA LYS A 29 -12.08 -8.02 -10.39
C LYS A 29 -12.30 -6.50 -10.27
N TYR A 30 -13.04 -6.07 -9.26
CA TYR A 30 -13.48 -4.67 -9.11
C TYR A 30 -12.82 -4.05 -7.87
N VAL A 31 -11.53 -3.73 -8.01
CA VAL A 31 -10.70 -3.24 -6.90
C VAL A 31 -11.27 -1.98 -6.27
N VAL A 32 -11.70 -1.03 -7.10
CA VAL A 32 -12.23 0.26 -6.61
C VAL A 32 -13.54 0.05 -5.84
N SER A 33 -14.42 -0.80 -6.36
CA SER A 33 -15.67 -1.14 -5.68
C SER A 33 -15.44 -1.84 -4.34
N LEU A 34 -14.43 -2.72 -4.28
CA LEU A 34 -14.06 -3.40 -3.04
C LEU A 34 -13.57 -2.39 -1.99
N ALA A 35 -12.72 -1.45 -2.39
CA ALA A 35 -12.22 -0.41 -1.50
C ALA A 35 -13.36 0.45 -0.96
N ARG A 36 -14.27 0.83 -1.82
CA ARG A 36 -15.46 1.60 -1.45
C ARG A 36 -16.32 0.83 -0.45
N TYR A 37 -16.52 -0.46 -0.69
CA TYR A 37 -17.27 -1.33 0.22
C TYR A 37 -16.65 -1.33 1.62
N TYR A 38 -15.34 -1.49 1.72
CA TYR A 38 -14.66 -1.44 3.02
C TYR A 38 -14.83 -0.09 3.70
N SER A 39 -14.68 0.99 2.95
CA SER A 39 -14.84 2.36 3.48
C SER A 39 -16.25 2.59 4.04
N GLU A 40 -17.27 2.08 3.35
CA GLU A 40 -18.67 2.28 3.74
C GLU A 40 -19.12 1.31 4.85
N ASN A 41 -18.35 0.29 5.16
CA ASN A 41 -18.74 -0.77 6.10
C ASN A 41 -17.85 -0.88 7.34
N GLY A 42 -17.31 0.25 7.79
CA GLY A 42 -16.69 0.33 9.11
C GLY A 42 -15.18 0.16 9.15
N ALA A 43 -14.49 0.13 8.01
CA ALA A 43 -13.05 0.13 8.02
C ALA A 43 -12.52 1.48 8.51
N ASP A 44 -11.48 1.47 9.33
CA ASP A 44 -10.86 2.68 9.87
C ASP A 44 -9.77 3.22 8.96
N GLU A 45 -9.15 2.35 8.21
CA GLU A 45 -8.04 2.66 7.33
C GLU A 45 -7.96 1.56 6.27
N LEU A 46 -7.31 1.82 5.15
CA LEU A 46 -7.16 0.84 4.07
C LEU A 46 -5.68 0.70 3.72
N LEU A 47 -5.21 -0.55 3.65
CA LEU A 47 -3.88 -0.86 3.12
C LEU A 47 -4.01 -1.38 1.70
N VAL A 48 -3.22 -0.83 0.78
CA VAL A 48 -3.23 -1.24 -0.63
C VAL A 48 -1.80 -1.59 -1.02
N PHE A 49 -1.60 -2.82 -1.48
CA PHE A 49 -0.29 -3.31 -1.90
C PHE A 49 -0.27 -3.64 -3.39
N ASP A 50 0.70 -3.07 -4.09
CA ASP A 50 0.96 -3.33 -5.48
C ASP A 50 1.91 -4.54 -5.59
N LEU A 51 1.42 -5.65 -6.15
CA LEU A 51 2.18 -6.87 -6.36
C LEU A 51 2.69 -7.00 -7.80
N SER A 52 2.65 -5.93 -8.57
CA SER A 52 3.06 -5.96 -9.98
C SER A 52 4.54 -6.29 -10.13
N GLU A 53 4.86 -6.96 -11.24
CA GLU A 53 6.24 -7.29 -11.60
C GLU A 53 6.72 -6.49 -12.83
N SER A 54 5.80 -5.87 -13.57
CA SER A 54 6.12 -5.04 -14.73
C SER A 54 5.83 -3.56 -14.45
N ASP A 55 6.48 -2.69 -15.19
CA ASP A 55 6.25 -1.25 -15.10
C ASP A 55 4.83 -0.90 -15.53
N GLU A 56 4.30 -1.60 -16.53
CA GLU A 56 2.94 -1.39 -17.02
C GLU A 56 1.90 -1.70 -15.95
N ASP A 57 2.02 -2.85 -15.29
CA ASP A 57 1.12 -3.23 -14.20
C ASP A 57 1.27 -2.32 -12.99
N HIS A 58 2.48 -1.85 -12.74
CA HIS A 58 2.73 -0.88 -11.67
C HIS A 58 2.00 0.43 -11.93
N GLU A 59 2.06 0.97 -13.15
CA GLU A 59 1.34 2.19 -13.50
C GLU A 59 -0.18 1.99 -13.39
N GLU A 60 -0.67 0.82 -13.77
CA GLU A 60 -2.08 0.48 -13.61
C GLU A 60 -2.48 0.46 -12.12
N ALA A 61 -1.64 -0.13 -11.26
CA ALA A 61 -1.89 -0.14 -9.82
C ALA A 61 -1.93 1.27 -9.23
N ILE A 62 -1.03 2.15 -9.66
CA ILE A 62 -1.02 3.56 -9.24
C ILE A 62 -2.31 4.26 -9.68
N ASN A 63 -2.77 4.00 -10.89
CA ASN A 63 -4.04 4.57 -11.38
C ASN A 63 -5.23 4.06 -10.56
N LEU A 64 -5.23 2.80 -10.17
CA LEU A 64 -6.24 2.24 -9.29
C LEU A 64 -6.20 2.90 -7.90
N MET A 65 -5.02 3.16 -7.37
CA MET A 65 -4.88 3.88 -6.09
C MET A 65 -5.50 5.28 -6.16
N ARG A 66 -5.31 6.00 -7.27
CA ARG A 66 -5.96 7.31 -7.48
C ARG A 66 -7.47 7.20 -7.49
N LYS A 67 -8.01 6.19 -8.16
CA LYS A 67 -9.45 5.94 -8.23
C LYS A 67 -10.00 5.55 -6.87
N ILE A 68 -9.29 4.71 -6.14
CA ILE A 68 -9.65 4.33 -4.76
C ILE A 68 -9.76 5.58 -3.90
N ASN A 69 -8.75 6.44 -3.93
CA ASN A 69 -8.72 7.65 -3.11
C ASN A 69 -9.94 8.54 -3.34
N ARG A 70 -10.50 8.54 -4.54
CA ARG A 70 -11.66 9.37 -4.87
C ARG A 70 -12.97 8.84 -4.27
N VAL A 71 -13.05 7.56 -3.95
CA VAL A 71 -14.30 6.93 -3.52
C VAL A 71 -14.30 6.51 -2.05
N ILE A 72 -13.17 6.54 -1.36
CA ILE A 72 -13.08 6.20 0.06
C ILE A 72 -13.09 7.46 0.91
N ARG A 73 -13.55 7.31 2.16
CA ARG A 73 -13.58 8.39 3.17
C ARG A 73 -12.64 8.14 4.32
N ILE A 74 -11.82 7.09 4.21
CA ILE A 74 -10.84 6.69 5.22
C ILE A 74 -9.44 6.88 4.65
N PRO A 75 -8.41 6.97 5.51
CA PRO A 75 -7.03 7.07 5.03
C PRO A 75 -6.60 5.81 4.30
N MET A 76 -5.79 5.97 3.26
CA MET A 76 -5.16 4.88 2.53
C MET A 76 -3.66 4.91 2.77
N VAL A 77 -3.10 3.75 3.14
CA VAL A 77 -1.66 3.52 3.16
C VAL A 77 -1.36 2.56 2.02
N ALA A 78 -0.41 2.90 1.17
CA ALA A 78 -0.13 2.11 -0.03
C ALA A 78 1.35 1.79 -0.14
N GLY A 79 1.66 0.63 -0.70
CA GLY A 79 3.03 0.17 -0.87
C GLY A 79 3.12 -0.95 -1.89
N GLY A 80 4.23 -1.67 -1.81
CA GLY A 80 4.55 -2.70 -2.79
C GLY A 80 5.26 -2.10 -4.00
N ASN A 81 6.16 -2.87 -4.56
CA ASN A 81 6.91 -2.51 -5.77
C ASN A 81 7.58 -1.13 -5.73
N ILE A 82 8.01 -0.69 -4.56
CA ILE A 82 8.75 0.55 -4.40
C ILE A 82 10.23 0.26 -4.57
N LYS A 83 10.82 0.77 -5.63
CA LYS A 83 12.22 0.59 -5.98
C LYS A 83 13.02 1.88 -5.89
N ARG A 84 12.35 3.04 -6.03
CA ARG A 84 12.97 4.35 -6.10
C ARG A 84 12.11 5.37 -5.35
N GLN A 85 12.70 6.51 -5.05
CA GLN A 85 11.96 7.59 -4.42
C GLN A 85 10.82 8.11 -5.30
N GLU A 86 10.95 8.02 -6.63
CA GLU A 86 9.87 8.39 -7.55
C GLU A 86 8.63 7.53 -7.33
N ASP A 87 8.79 6.26 -6.96
CA ASP A 87 7.65 5.39 -6.64
C ASP A 87 6.94 5.86 -5.38
N VAL A 88 7.70 6.30 -4.37
CA VAL A 88 7.13 6.92 -3.15
C VAL A 88 6.32 8.15 -3.51
N LYS A 89 6.87 9.03 -4.33
CA LYS A 89 6.21 10.24 -4.79
C LYS A 89 4.90 9.93 -5.50
N LYS A 90 4.91 8.95 -6.42
CA LYS A 90 3.69 8.54 -7.15
C LYS A 90 2.58 8.07 -6.22
N ILE A 91 2.95 7.27 -5.22
CA ILE A 91 1.98 6.75 -4.24
C ILE A 91 1.37 7.89 -3.42
N LEU A 92 2.19 8.80 -2.93
CA LEU A 92 1.70 9.95 -2.16
C LEU A 92 0.83 10.87 -3.02
N TYR A 93 1.20 11.10 -4.27
CA TYR A 93 0.42 11.92 -5.19
C TYR A 93 -0.87 11.24 -5.63
N ALA A 94 -0.93 9.89 -5.55
CA ALA A 94 -2.17 9.16 -5.80
C ALA A 94 -3.17 9.31 -4.67
N GLY A 95 -2.76 9.90 -3.54
CA GLY A 95 -3.63 10.21 -2.42
C GLY A 95 -3.36 9.38 -1.16
N ALA A 96 -2.35 8.54 -1.16
CA ALA A 96 -1.99 7.78 0.04
C ALA A 96 -1.51 8.75 1.13
N LYS A 97 -1.98 8.51 2.35
CA LYS A 97 -1.52 9.24 3.52
C LYS A 97 -0.07 8.91 3.84
N ARG A 98 0.30 7.64 3.63
CA ARG A 98 1.66 7.15 3.82
C ARG A 98 2.02 6.18 2.71
N ALA A 99 3.30 6.18 2.34
CA ALA A 99 3.88 5.14 1.49
C ALA A 99 4.54 4.10 2.38
N MET A 100 4.25 2.82 2.15
CA MET A 100 4.77 1.72 2.95
C MET A 100 5.95 1.05 2.25
N LEU A 101 7.08 1.05 2.91
CA LEU A 101 8.32 0.42 2.44
C LEU A 101 8.53 -0.92 3.12
N ASN A 102 9.11 -1.89 2.39
CA ASN A 102 9.43 -3.20 2.93
C ASN A 102 10.79 -3.15 3.62
N PHE A 103 10.80 -3.31 4.94
CA PHE A 103 12.00 -3.22 5.76
C PHE A 103 12.96 -4.41 5.58
N SER A 104 12.48 -5.54 5.06
CA SER A 104 13.30 -6.75 4.94
C SER A 104 14.37 -6.67 3.84
N LYS A 105 14.31 -5.67 2.98
CA LYS A 105 15.31 -5.47 1.93
C LYS A 105 16.46 -4.61 2.44
N LYS A 106 17.69 -5.06 2.20
CA LYS A 106 18.89 -4.37 2.67
C LYS A 106 18.96 -2.89 2.25
N ASP A 107 18.56 -2.60 1.01
CA ASP A 107 18.62 -1.24 0.48
C ASP A 107 17.45 -0.36 0.94
N SER A 108 16.46 -0.95 1.62
CA SER A 108 15.26 -0.24 2.05
C SER A 108 15.51 0.78 3.15
N ILE A 109 16.52 0.54 3.99
CA ILE A 109 16.84 1.45 5.10
C ILE A 109 17.31 2.81 4.56
N GLU A 110 18.23 2.79 3.60
CA GLU A 110 18.73 4.03 2.98
C GLU A 110 17.60 4.76 2.24
N MET A 111 16.79 4.02 1.51
CA MET A 111 15.65 4.60 0.82
C MET A 111 14.62 5.18 1.79
N MET A 112 14.38 4.47 2.90
CA MET A 112 13.46 4.93 3.94
C MET A 112 13.92 6.24 4.55
N GLU A 113 15.20 6.35 4.90
CA GLU A 113 15.78 7.56 5.47
C GLU A 113 15.71 8.72 4.48
N ALA A 114 16.06 8.48 3.23
CA ALA A 114 16.01 9.50 2.18
C ALA A 114 14.58 9.95 1.89
N ALA A 115 13.64 9.02 1.87
CA ALA A 115 12.22 9.33 1.65
C ALA A 115 11.64 10.10 2.84
N ALA A 116 11.99 9.72 4.06
CA ALA A 116 11.54 10.41 5.27
C ALA A 116 12.05 11.85 5.31
N LEU A 117 13.28 12.06 4.85
CA LEU A 117 13.89 13.37 4.79
C LEU A 117 13.21 14.25 3.72
N ARG A 118 12.90 13.65 2.56
CA ARG A 118 12.33 14.37 1.42
C ARG A 118 10.84 14.66 1.58
N PHE A 119 10.06 13.71 2.08
CA PHE A 119 8.59 13.78 2.13
C PHE A 119 8.02 13.99 3.53
N GLY A 120 8.85 13.86 4.57
CA GLY A 120 8.42 13.89 5.96
C GLY A 120 8.26 12.47 6.51
N LYS A 121 8.75 12.22 7.71
CA LYS A 121 8.69 10.87 8.30
C LYS A 121 7.26 10.40 8.58
N GLU A 122 6.32 11.33 8.78
CA GLU A 122 4.90 11.02 8.99
C GLU A 122 4.22 10.46 7.73
N LYS A 123 4.89 10.58 6.58
CA LYS A 123 4.39 10.08 5.30
C LYS A 123 4.95 8.70 4.93
N ILE A 124 5.82 8.15 5.78
CA ILE A 124 6.48 6.88 5.51
C ILE A 124 6.05 5.87 6.56
N ALA A 125 5.64 4.69 6.11
CA ALA A 125 5.36 3.53 6.94
C ALA A 125 6.29 2.40 6.54
N VAL A 126 6.43 1.40 7.40
CA VAL A 126 7.33 0.28 7.17
C VAL A 126 6.56 -1.02 7.39
N SER A 127 6.73 -1.98 6.50
CA SER A 127 6.21 -3.33 6.67
C SER A 127 7.35 -4.29 7.04
N LEU A 128 7.06 -5.21 7.95
CA LEU A 128 7.99 -6.24 8.40
C LEU A 128 7.39 -7.60 8.14
N ASN A 129 8.17 -8.48 7.52
CA ASN A 129 7.77 -9.87 7.34
C ASN A 129 8.16 -10.72 8.54
N ASP A 130 9.17 -10.28 9.28
CA ASP A 130 9.76 -11.00 10.38
C ASP A 130 10.19 -10.00 11.45
N PHE A 131 9.66 -10.19 12.66
CA PHE A 131 9.99 -9.32 13.78
C PHE A 131 11.49 -9.32 14.11
N ASP A 132 12.16 -10.47 13.92
CA ASP A 132 13.59 -10.59 14.17
C ASP A 132 14.43 -9.71 13.24
N SER A 133 13.93 -9.35 12.07
CA SER A 133 14.66 -8.48 11.13
C SER A 133 14.96 -7.11 11.72
N LEU A 134 14.22 -6.67 12.73
CA LEU A 134 14.47 -5.40 13.41
C LEU A 134 15.80 -5.38 14.17
N PHE A 135 16.30 -6.55 14.55
CA PHE A 135 17.43 -6.66 15.44
C PHE A 135 18.71 -7.19 14.76
N LYS A 136 18.70 -7.28 13.46
CA LYS A 136 19.87 -7.75 12.70
C LYS A 136 20.61 -6.64 11.98
#